data_196244ee7645e377ce6b8ecc18140abe
#
_entry.id   196244ee7645e377ce6b8ecc18140abe
#
_cell.length_a   1.000
_cell.length_b   1.000
_cell.length_c   1.000
_cell.angle_alpha   90.00
_cell.angle_beta   90.00
_cell.angle_gamma   90.00
#
_symmetry.space_group_name_H-M   'P 1'
#
loop_
_entity.id
_entity.type
_entity.pdbx_description
1 polymer ?
#
loop_
_entity_poly.entity_id
_entity_poly.type
_entity_poly.pdbx_seq_one_letter_code
_entity_poly.pdbx_strand_id
1 'polypeptide(L)'
;MEQTALSQLLEQNFPFWNQMSKTDKETFVRSSYHINFKKGTNIHDGNECTGVILVKSGSLRLYLLSEDGKEITLRRMFPGEVCILSASCVFHTLSFDIFIDSEENSECVVIGGCAYEDLARRMPEVKIFTLESALAVFSDIMWTMQQILFMSMDKRLAIFLLDESAKTGKDTVKLTHEQIAKYMDCGPFNLTLETPLVGHRSKLRRQW
;
A
#
# COMPACT_ATOMS: atom_id res chain seq x y z
N MET A 1 -25.70 14.41 -2.25
CA MET A 1 -25.57 12.97 -2.51
C MET A 1 -24.10 12.52 -2.43
N GLU A 2 -23.18 13.25 -3.01
CA GLU A 2 -21.74 12.90 -3.04
C GLU A 2 -21.08 12.88 -1.66
N GLN A 3 -21.37 13.86 -0.80
CA GLN A 3 -20.84 13.90 0.58
C GLN A 3 -21.35 12.74 1.47
N THR A 4 -22.57 12.26 1.24
CA THR A 4 -23.13 11.12 2.00
C THR A 4 -22.41 9.81 1.62
N ALA A 5 -22.11 9.62 0.32
CA ALA A 5 -21.37 8.45 -0.16
C ALA A 5 -19.92 8.46 0.34
N LEU A 6 -19.27 9.64 0.34
CA LEU A 6 -17.93 9.81 0.89
C LEU A 6 -17.88 9.50 2.39
N SER A 7 -18.85 10.03 3.16
CA SER A 7 -18.98 9.75 4.61
C SER A 7 -19.12 8.25 4.90
N GLN A 8 -19.95 7.54 4.13
CA GLN A 8 -20.12 6.09 4.28
C GLN A 8 -18.82 5.31 3.96
N LEU A 9 -18.11 5.72 2.92
CA LEU A 9 -16.82 5.09 2.57
C LEU A 9 -15.78 5.29 3.67
N LEU A 10 -15.68 6.49 4.24
CA LEU A 10 -14.78 6.79 5.35
C LEU A 10 -15.16 6.01 6.62
N GLU A 11 -16.46 5.92 6.94
CA GLU A 11 -16.95 5.12 8.06
C GLU A 11 -16.56 3.64 7.95
N GLN A 12 -16.63 3.07 6.75
CA GLN A 12 -16.28 1.66 6.52
C GLN A 12 -14.79 1.37 6.65
N ASN A 13 -13.92 2.34 6.38
CA ASN A 13 -12.48 2.12 6.29
C ASN A 13 -11.67 2.71 7.45
N PHE A 14 -12.27 3.55 8.29
CA PHE A 14 -11.61 4.14 9.44
C PHE A 14 -12.29 3.70 10.74
N PRO A 15 -11.73 2.76 11.50
CA PRO A 15 -12.36 2.14 12.66
C PRO A 15 -12.66 3.14 13.80
N PHE A 16 -11.95 4.26 13.83
CA PHE A 16 -12.17 5.34 14.81
C PHE A 16 -13.35 6.26 14.46
N TRP A 17 -14.00 6.06 13.30
CA TRP A 17 -15.09 6.94 12.83
C TRP A 17 -16.20 7.14 13.86
N ASN A 18 -16.62 6.08 14.54
CA ASN A 18 -17.73 6.14 15.50
C ASN A 18 -17.37 6.87 16.81
N GLN A 19 -16.08 7.03 17.11
CA GLN A 19 -15.58 7.78 18.26
C GLN A 19 -15.43 9.28 17.98
N MET A 20 -15.48 9.69 16.70
CA MET A 20 -15.37 11.10 16.32
C MET A 20 -16.62 11.89 16.70
N SER A 21 -16.40 13.13 17.16
CA SER A 21 -17.47 14.09 17.31
C SER A 21 -18.10 14.46 15.96
N LYS A 22 -19.32 15.00 15.98
CA LYS A 22 -19.98 15.46 14.75
C LYS A 22 -19.12 16.49 13.99
N THR A 23 -18.52 17.43 14.71
CA THR A 23 -17.65 18.46 14.14
C THR A 23 -16.39 17.87 13.51
N ASP A 24 -15.79 16.87 14.16
CA ASP A 24 -14.61 16.18 13.61
C ASP A 24 -14.95 15.40 12.35
N LYS A 25 -16.10 14.70 12.32
CA LYS A 25 -16.59 14.01 11.11
C LYS A 25 -16.80 14.99 9.96
N GLU A 26 -17.45 16.13 10.21
CA GLU A 26 -17.66 17.16 9.19
C GLU A 26 -16.33 17.72 8.67
N THR A 27 -15.37 17.95 9.54
CA THR A 27 -14.03 18.43 9.17
C THR A 27 -13.26 17.38 8.37
N PHE A 28 -13.29 16.12 8.79
CA PHE A 28 -12.65 15.01 8.14
C PHE A 28 -13.20 14.79 6.72
N VAL A 29 -14.52 14.79 6.55
CA VAL A 29 -15.19 14.71 5.23
C VAL A 29 -14.82 15.91 4.35
N ARG A 30 -14.84 17.12 4.90
CA ARG A 30 -14.54 18.35 4.15
C ARG A 30 -13.07 18.41 3.70
N SER A 31 -12.15 17.83 4.47
CA SER A 31 -10.73 17.73 4.11
C SER A 31 -10.41 16.54 3.19
N SER A 32 -11.42 15.74 2.84
CA SER A 32 -11.28 14.56 1.99
C SER A 32 -11.84 14.84 0.60
N TYR A 33 -11.17 14.32 -0.42
CA TYR A 33 -11.60 14.47 -1.81
C TYR A 33 -11.31 13.21 -2.63
N HIS A 34 -12.16 12.97 -3.63
CA HIS A 34 -11.95 11.92 -4.63
C HIS A 34 -10.93 12.37 -5.67
N ILE A 35 -10.07 11.45 -6.05
CA ILE A 35 -9.10 11.66 -7.11
C ILE A 35 -8.93 10.39 -7.94
N ASN A 36 -8.75 10.56 -9.25
CA ASN A 36 -8.50 9.47 -10.18
C ASN A 36 -7.06 9.58 -10.70
N PHE A 37 -6.33 8.49 -10.62
CA PHE A 37 -4.98 8.38 -11.15
C PHE A 37 -4.99 7.44 -12.37
N LYS A 38 -4.33 7.86 -13.43
CA LYS A 38 -4.07 6.99 -14.57
C LYS A 38 -2.94 6.02 -14.23
N LYS A 39 -2.95 4.86 -14.85
CA LYS A 39 -1.84 3.91 -14.76
C LYS A 39 -0.50 4.60 -15.05
N GLY A 40 0.48 4.34 -14.20
CA GLY A 40 1.84 4.90 -14.29
C GLY A 40 1.98 6.34 -13.77
N THR A 41 0.94 6.92 -13.16
CA THR A 41 1.05 8.22 -12.50
C THR A 41 1.83 8.08 -11.20
N ASN A 42 2.88 8.90 -11.03
CA ASN A 42 3.49 9.09 -9.71
C ASN A 42 2.57 9.95 -8.85
N ILE A 43 2.20 9.44 -7.69
CA ILE A 43 1.24 10.06 -6.76
C ILE A 43 1.97 10.79 -5.63
N HIS A 44 3.11 10.24 -5.21
CA HIS A 44 3.92 10.76 -4.12
C HIS A 44 5.39 10.50 -4.42
N ASP A 45 6.22 11.52 -4.27
CA ASP A 45 7.65 11.51 -4.59
C ASP A 45 8.57 11.80 -3.38
N GLY A 46 8.00 11.76 -2.19
CA GLY A 46 8.73 12.02 -0.94
C GLY A 46 8.84 13.51 -0.56
N ASN A 47 8.66 14.43 -1.50
CA ASN A 47 8.94 15.86 -1.27
C ASN A 47 7.82 16.58 -0.50
N GLU A 48 6.56 16.26 -0.79
CA GLU A 48 5.41 16.96 -0.24
C GLU A 48 4.43 16.00 0.45
N CYS A 49 3.72 16.51 1.46
CA CYS A 49 2.67 15.75 2.13
C CYS A 49 1.46 15.61 1.21
N THR A 50 1.26 14.42 0.66
CA THR A 50 0.08 14.12 -0.17
C THR A 50 -1.19 13.96 0.67
N GLY A 51 -1.04 13.63 1.96
CA GLY A 51 -2.14 13.27 2.86
C GLY A 51 -2.33 11.75 2.95
N VAL A 52 -3.34 11.33 3.71
CA VAL A 52 -3.69 9.91 3.87
C VAL A 52 -4.48 9.45 2.66
N ILE A 53 -4.05 8.36 2.01
CA ILE A 53 -4.68 7.85 0.78
C ILE A 53 -5.45 6.57 1.09
N LEU A 54 -6.75 6.53 0.81
CA LEU A 54 -7.58 5.34 0.80
C LEU A 54 -7.78 4.89 -0.65
N VAL A 55 -7.42 3.66 -0.96
CA VAL A 55 -7.65 3.05 -2.28
C VAL A 55 -9.09 2.61 -2.38
N LYS A 56 -9.86 3.15 -3.33
CA LYS A 56 -11.25 2.75 -3.58
C LYS A 56 -11.33 1.70 -4.69
N SER A 57 -10.55 1.86 -5.76
CA SER A 57 -10.41 0.88 -6.84
C SER A 57 -9.04 0.99 -7.48
N GLY A 58 -8.61 -0.05 -8.20
CA GLY A 58 -7.30 -0.13 -8.79
C GLY A 58 -6.23 -0.62 -7.80
N SER A 59 -4.97 -0.30 -8.05
CA SER A 59 -3.84 -0.67 -7.19
C SER A 59 -2.74 0.38 -7.21
N LEU A 60 -2.12 0.58 -6.05
CA LEU A 60 -0.98 1.46 -5.86
C LEU A 60 0.24 0.65 -5.45
N ARG A 61 1.41 1.10 -5.83
CA ARG A 61 2.70 0.53 -5.46
C ARG A 61 3.48 1.52 -4.61
N LEU A 62 3.85 1.11 -3.42
CA LEU A 62 4.73 1.82 -2.52
C LEU A 62 6.16 1.28 -2.67
N TYR A 63 7.15 2.14 -2.90
CA TYR A 63 8.54 1.73 -3.14
C TYR A 63 9.55 2.76 -2.65
N LEU A 64 10.78 2.31 -2.49
CA LEU A 64 11.96 3.15 -2.30
C LEU A 64 12.68 3.32 -3.65
N LEU A 65 13.34 4.45 -3.81
CA LEU A 65 14.17 4.75 -4.97
C LEU A 65 15.58 5.08 -4.49
N SER A 66 16.59 4.35 -5.00
CA SER A 66 17.99 4.64 -4.72
C SER A 66 18.50 5.79 -5.60
N GLU A 67 19.64 6.37 -5.24
CA GLU A 67 20.32 7.41 -6.04
C GLU A 67 20.66 6.93 -7.46
N ASP A 68 20.93 5.62 -7.62
CA ASP A 68 21.21 5.00 -8.93
C ASP A 68 19.93 4.66 -9.72
N GLY A 69 18.75 5.06 -9.23
CA GLY A 69 17.46 4.79 -9.88
C GLY A 69 16.93 3.37 -9.71
N LYS A 70 17.49 2.58 -8.78
CA LYS A 70 16.97 1.25 -8.46
C LYS A 70 15.77 1.37 -7.53
N GLU A 71 14.69 0.71 -7.90
CA GLU A 71 13.47 0.69 -7.12
C GLU A 71 13.37 -0.59 -6.27
N ILE A 72 12.90 -0.46 -5.03
CA ILE A 72 12.56 -1.57 -4.13
C ILE A 72 11.11 -1.45 -3.73
N THR A 73 10.28 -2.40 -4.13
CA THR A 73 8.86 -2.44 -3.77
C THR A 73 8.70 -2.82 -2.31
N LEU A 74 8.11 -1.92 -1.53
CA LEU A 74 7.81 -2.18 -0.13
C LEU A 74 6.47 -2.91 0.02
N ARG A 75 5.46 -2.42 -0.71
CA ARG A 75 4.09 -2.93 -0.62
C ARG A 75 3.29 -2.56 -1.85
N ARG A 76 2.35 -3.42 -2.22
CA ARG A 76 1.26 -3.09 -3.14
C ARG A 76 -0.02 -2.92 -2.33
N MET A 77 -0.82 -1.94 -2.71
CA MET A 77 -2.05 -1.56 -2.00
C MET A 77 -3.25 -1.75 -2.89
N PHE A 78 -4.31 -2.28 -2.32
CA PHE A 78 -5.53 -2.71 -3.00
C PHE A 78 -6.77 -2.01 -2.42
N PRO A 79 -7.96 -2.14 -3.04
CA PRO A 79 -9.18 -1.51 -2.55
C PRO A 79 -9.46 -1.81 -1.07
N GLY A 80 -9.79 -0.77 -0.31
CA GLY A 80 -10.00 -0.81 1.13
C GLY A 80 -8.74 -0.59 1.97
N GLU A 81 -7.55 -0.54 1.38
CA GLU A 81 -6.32 -0.28 2.12
C GLU A 81 -6.02 1.22 2.21
N VAL A 82 -5.44 1.61 3.35
CA VAL A 82 -5.11 3.01 3.68
C VAL A 82 -3.60 3.20 3.70
N CYS A 83 -3.08 4.14 2.91
CA CYS A 83 -1.70 4.58 2.98
C CYS A 83 -1.57 5.78 3.91
N ILE A 84 -0.87 5.60 5.02
CA ILE A 84 -0.59 6.68 5.97
C ILE A 84 0.78 7.30 5.69
N LEU A 85 1.72 6.55 5.14
CA LEU A 85 3.09 7.02 4.91
C LEU A 85 3.17 8.16 3.88
N SER A 86 2.17 8.33 3.02
CA SER A 86 2.03 9.48 2.12
C SER A 86 1.73 10.80 2.84
N ALA A 87 1.35 10.71 4.12
CA ALA A 87 1.13 11.86 4.99
C ALA A 87 2.42 12.18 5.77
N SER A 88 3.46 12.67 5.09
CA SER A 88 4.77 12.98 5.68
C SER A 88 4.69 13.98 6.83
N CYS A 89 3.67 14.84 6.85
CA CYS A 89 3.39 15.75 7.95
C CYS A 89 3.01 15.04 9.27
N VAL A 90 2.54 13.79 9.22
CA VAL A 90 2.23 12.99 10.42
C VAL A 90 3.47 12.30 10.98
N PHE A 91 4.46 12.04 10.12
CA PHE A 91 5.69 11.30 10.45
C PHE A 91 6.93 12.17 10.23
N HIS A 92 7.15 13.15 11.09
CA HIS A 92 8.31 14.07 11.00
C HIS A 92 9.70 13.40 11.17
N THR A 93 9.74 12.12 11.54
CA THR A 93 10.99 11.40 11.86
C THR A 93 11.38 10.34 10.85
N LEU A 94 10.67 10.22 9.71
CA LEU A 94 11.09 9.29 8.66
C LEU A 94 12.40 9.77 8.05
N SER A 95 13.39 8.89 8.02
CA SER A 95 14.74 9.14 7.48
C SER A 95 14.88 8.68 6.03
N PHE A 96 13.79 8.32 5.38
CA PHE A 96 13.75 7.85 3.99
C PHE A 96 12.52 8.39 3.27
N ASP A 97 12.68 8.62 1.99
CA ASP A 97 11.61 9.03 1.11
C ASP A 97 10.92 7.80 0.52
N ILE A 98 9.60 7.83 0.52
CA ILE A 98 8.80 6.83 -0.16
C ILE A 98 8.22 7.40 -1.45
N PHE A 99 8.03 6.51 -2.41
CA PHE A 99 7.40 6.82 -3.67
C PHE A 99 6.14 6.00 -3.84
N ILE A 100 5.12 6.59 -4.46
CA ILE A 100 3.85 5.89 -4.70
C ILE A 100 3.45 6.10 -6.16
N ASP A 101 3.29 4.99 -6.88
CA ASP A 101 2.80 4.97 -8.24
C ASP A 101 1.45 4.25 -8.33
N SER A 102 0.65 4.67 -9.29
CA SER A 102 -0.56 3.95 -9.70
C SER A 102 -0.21 2.85 -10.70
N GLU A 103 -0.46 1.57 -10.35
CA GLU A 103 -0.15 0.42 -11.22
C GLU A 103 -1.19 0.20 -12.31
N GLU A 104 -2.39 0.67 -12.08
CA GLU A 104 -3.51 0.66 -13.01
C GLU A 104 -4.37 1.93 -12.82
N ASN A 105 -5.39 2.12 -13.63
CA ASN A 105 -6.30 3.24 -13.39
C ASN A 105 -6.97 3.06 -12.03
N SER A 106 -6.71 3.98 -11.11
CA SER A 106 -7.09 3.87 -9.70
C SER A 106 -7.94 5.05 -9.26
N GLU A 107 -8.99 4.76 -8.50
CA GLU A 107 -9.79 5.75 -7.80
C GLU A 107 -9.42 5.74 -6.32
N CYS A 108 -9.08 6.89 -5.79
CA CYS A 108 -8.67 7.06 -4.40
C CYS A 108 -9.46 8.16 -3.71
N VAL A 109 -9.47 8.11 -2.39
CA VAL A 109 -9.86 9.23 -1.53
C VAL A 109 -8.62 9.69 -0.79
N VAL A 110 -8.33 10.98 -0.90
CA VAL A 110 -7.21 11.61 -0.18
C VAL A 110 -7.78 12.44 0.95
N ILE A 111 -7.28 12.21 2.16
CA ILE A 111 -7.59 12.98 3.36
C ILE A 111 -6.43 13.95 3.60
N GLY A 112 -6.71 15.24 3.71
CA GLY A 112 -5.69 16.26 3.92
C GLY A 112 -4.84 15.98 5.16
N GLY A 113 -3.51 15.99 4.97
CA GLY A 113 -2.57 15.60 6.02
C GLY A 113 -2.67 16.44 7.28
N CYS A 114 -2.81 17.77 7.16
CA CYS A 114 -2.93 18.66 8.33
C CYS A 114 -4.19 18.36 9.15
N ALA A 115 -5.33 18.07 8.50
CA ALA A 115 -6.55 17.73 9.20
C ALA A 115 -6.46 16.39 9.90
N TYR A 116 -5.81 15.41 9.25
CA TYR A 116 -5.54 14.11 9.85
C TYR A 116 -4.57 14.21 11.04
N GLU A 117 -3.48 14.96 10.89
CA GLU A 117 -2.50 15.19 11.96
C GLU A 117 -3.14 15.85 13.19
N ASP A 118 -3.94 16.90 12.98
CA ASP A 118 -4.65 17.57 14.06
C ASP A 118 -5.60 16.62 14.80
N LEU A 119 -6.30 15.77 14.06
CA LEU A 119 -7.16 14.74 14.63
C LEU A 119 -6.35 13.70 15.42
N ALA A 120 -5.22 13.23 14.88
CA ALA A 120 -4.33 12.29 15.55
C ALA A 120 -3.71 12.85 16.84
N ARG A 121 -3.49 14.17 16.92
CA ARG A 121 -3.02 14.83 18.16
C ARG A 121 -4.09 14.86 19.26
N ARG A 122 -5.36 14.99 18.89
CA ARG A 122 -6.46 15.15 19.83
C ARG A 122 -7.13 13.83 20.21
N MET A 123 -7.11 12.84 19.32
CA MET A 123 -7.81 11.56 19.48
C MET A 123 -6.81 10.40 19.56
N PRO A 124 -6.70 9.75 20.73
CA PRO A 124 -5.84 8.57 20.89
C PRO A 124 -6.16 7.44 19.91
N GLU A 125 -7.42 7.24 19.57
CA GLU A 125 -7.89 6.20 18.65
C GLU A 125 -7.31 6.38 17.24
N VAL A 126 -7.25 7.63 16.76
CA VAL A 126 -6.64 7.97 15.46
C VAL A 126 -5.14 7.74 15.51
N LYS A 127 -4.50 8.12 16.62
CA LYS A 127 -3.07 7.89 16.83
C LYS A 127 -2.74 6.40 16.88
N ILE A 128 -3.56 5.59 17.56
CA ILE A 128 -3.39 4.13 17.62
C ILE A 128 -3.51 3.55 16.22
N PHE A 129 -4.57 3.87 15.48
CA PHE A 129 -4.74 3.41 14.10
C PHE A 129 -3.55 3.79 13.21
N THR A 130 -3.03 5.01 13.36
CA THR A 130 -1.84 5.48 12.63
C THR A 130 -0.61 4.61 12.94
N LEU A 131 -0.36 4.34 14.22
CA LEU A 131 0.78 3.53 14.65
C LEU A 131 0.62 2.06 14.22
N GLU A 132 -0.56 1.49 14.34
CA GLU A 132 -0.84 0.11 13.89
C GLU A 132 -0.65 -0.03 12.38
N SER A 133 -1.12 0.95 11.60
CA SER A 133 -0.93 0.97 10.15
C SER A 133 0.56 1.10 9.78
N ALA A 134 1.31 1.94 10.47
CA ALA A 134 2.76 2.07 10.28
C ALA A 134 3.50 0.77 10.66
N LEU A 135 3.09 0.13 11.76
CA LEU A 135 3.66 -1.15 12.19
C LEU A 135 3.39 -2.28 11.19
N ALA A 136 2.19 -2.29 10.57
CA ALA A 136 1.88 -3.25 9.51
C ALA A 136 2.82 -3.08 8.31
N VAL A 137 3.05 -1.84 7.86
CA VAL A 137 4.02 -1.56 6.77
C VAL A 137 5.44 -1.94 7.18
N PHE A 138 5.86 -1.63 8.41
CA PHE A 138 7.16 -2.04 8.93
C PHE A 138 7.32 -3.56 8.90
N SER A 139 6.30 -4.31 9.32
CA SER A 139 6.30 -5.78 9.26
C SER A 139 6.44 -6.31 7.83
N ASP A 140 5.76 -5.70 6.86
CA ASP A 140 5.88 -6.07 5.44
C ASP A 140 7.30 -5.80 4.90
N ILE A 141 7.90 -4.66 5.28
CA ILE A 141 9.28 -4.31 4.93
C ILE A 141 10.26 -5.33 5.51
N MET A 142 10.12 -5.66 6.79
CA MET A 142 10.98 -6.64 7.45
C MET A 142 10.85 -8.04 6.83
N TRP A 143 9.65 -8.43 6.44
CA TRP A 143 9.42 -9.67 5.70
C TRP A 143 10.11 -9.65 4.33
N THR A 144 10.00 -8.56 3.58
CA THR A 144 10.68 -8.38 2.29
C THR A 144 12.21 -8.45 2.46
N MET A 145 12.75 -7.76 3.44
CA MET A 145 14.19 -7.83 3.78
C MET A 145 14.63 -9.25 4.11
N GLN A 146 13.86 -9.97 4.93
CA GLN A 146 14.17 -11.35 5.28
C GLN A 146 14.19 -12.25 4.04
N GLN A 147 13.27 -12.08 3.11
CA GLN A 147 13.26 -12.80 1.85
C GLN A 147 14.52 -12.50 1.02
N ILE A 148 14.89 -11.22 0.89
CA ILE A 148 16.05 -10.79 0.11
C ILE A 148 17.36 -11.35 0.68
N LEU A 149 17.50 -11.33 2.00
CA LEU A 149 18.73 -11.70 2.68
C LEU A 149 18.91 -13.22 2.83
N PHE A 150 17.82 -13.98 3.00
CA PHE A 150 17.92 -15.37 3.46
C PHE A 150 17.26 -16.39 2.53
N MET A 151 16.52 -15.98 1.50
CA MET A 151 15.85 -16.91 0.59
C MET A 151 16.46 -16.90 -0.80
N SER A 152 16.53 -18.09 -1.42
CA SER A 152 16.89 -18.21 -2.82
C SER A 152 15.82 -17.57 -3.72
N MET A 153 16.22 -17.16 -4.93
CA MET A 153 15.33 -16.57 -5.92
C MET A 153 14.12 -17.46 -6.21
N ASP A 154 14.31 -18.77 -6.35
CA ASP A 154 13.24 -19.73 -6.64
C ASP A 154 12.19 -19.76 -5.53
N LYS A 155 12.62 -19.71 -4.25
CA LYS A 155 11.70 -19.64 -3.11
C LYS A 155 10.92 -18.34 -3.10
N ARG A 156 11.59 -17.22 -3.35
CA ARG A 156 10.94 -15.89 -3.42
C ARG A 156 9.92 -15.85 -4.56
N LEU A 157 10.27 -16.37 -5.73
CA LEU A 157 9.36 -16.46 -6.88
C LEU A 157 8.15 -17.33 -6.57
N ALA A 158 8.32 -18.47 -5.93
CA ALA A 158 7.22 -19.35 -5.54
C ALA A 158 6.27 -18.65 -4.55
N ILE A 159 6.81 -17.98 -3.54
CA ILE A 159 6.00 -17.20 -2.58
C ILE A 159 5.23 -16.10 -3.31
N PHE A 160 5.90 -15.32 -4.16
CA PHE A 160 5.27 -14.23 -4.92
C PHE A 160 4.11 -14.74 -5.80
N LEU A 161 4.30 -15.83 -6.55
CA LEU A 161 3.27 -16.38 -7.41
C LEU A 161 2.07 -16.92 -6.63
N LEU A 162 2.31 -17.55 -5.47
CA LEU A 162 1.26 -18.02 -4.57
C LEU A 162 0.46 -16.86 -3.97
N ASP A 163 1.15 -15.82 -3.51
CA ASP A 163 0.51 -14.62 -2.96
C ASP A 163 -0.32 -13.89 -4.03
N GLU A 164 0.19 -13.79 -5.25
CA GLU A 164 -0.53 -13.14 -6.35
C GLU A 164 -1.77 -13.94 -6.79
N SER A 165 -1.66 -15.27 -6.84
CA SER A 165 -2.80 -16.17 -7.05
C SER A 165 -3.85 -16.02 -5.95
N ALA A 166 -3.43 -15.97 -4.68
CA ALA A 166 -4.34 -15.78 -3.54
C ALA A 166 -5.05 -14.43 -3.57
N LYS A 167 -4.34 -13.35 -3.93
CA LYS A 167 -4.90 -11.98 -4.02
C LYS A 167 -5.91 -11.85 -5.15
N THR A 168 -5.61 -12.44 -6.30
CA THR A 168 -6.48 -12.36 -7.48
C THR A 168 -7.61 -13.38 -7.47
N GLY A 169 -7.54 -14.40 -6.61
CA GLY A 169 -8.45 -15.53 -6.59
C GLY A 169 -8.40 -16.39 -7.85
N LYS A 170 -7.30 -16.31 -8.62
CA LYS A 170 -7.11 -17.00 -9.91
C LYS A 170 -5.90 -17.92 -9.86
N ASP A 171 -5.99 -19.06 -10.49
CA ASP A 171 -4.88 -20.01 -10.62
C ASP A 171 -3.82 -19.59 -11.66
N THR A 172 -4.05 -18.47 -12.36
CA THR A 172 -3.15 -17.92 -13.38
C THR A 172 -2.73 -16.50 -13.04
N VAL A 173 -1.43 -16.25 -13.05
CA VAL A 173 -0.83 -14.93 -12.87
C VAL A 173 -0.55 -14.32 -14.24
N LYS A 174 -1.12 -13.14 -14.51
CA LYS A 174 -0.94 -12.41 -15.79
C LYS A 174 -0.01 -11.21 -15.58
N LEU A 175 1.26 -11.48 -15.34
CA LEU A 175 2.31 -10.48 -15.21
C LEU A 175 3.43 -10.75 -16.20
N THR A 176 4.07 -9.70 -16.70
CA THR A 176 5.30 -9.82 -17.50
C THR A 176 6.48 -10.18 -16.59
N HIS A 177 7.55 -10.76 -17.14
CA HIS A 177 8.76 -11.03 -16.39
C HIS A 177 9.37 -9.76 -15.78
N GLU A 178 9.28 -8.63 -16.47
CA GLU A 178 9.71 -7.33 -15.98
C GLU A 178 8.89 -6.87 -14.76
N GLN A 179 7.57 -7.05 -14.79
CA GLN A 179 6.72 -6.76 -13.64
C GLN A 179 7.03 -7.67 -12.44
N ILE A 180 7.25 -8.96 -12.69
CA ILE A 180 7.64 -9.91 -11.63
C ILE A 180 8.99 -9.49 -11.05
N ALA A 181 9.97 -9.16 -11.88
CA ALA A 181 11.29 -8.70 -11.43
C ALA A 181 11.19 -7.42 -10.59
N LYS A 182 10.35 -6.47 -11.01
CA LYS A 182 10.09 -5.22 -10.30
C LYS A 182 9.46 -5.45 -8.92
N TYR A 183 8.52 -6.39 -8.80
CA TYR A 183 7.85 -6.70 -7.54
C TYR A 183 8.68 -7.58 -6.60
N MET A 184 9.63 -8.33 -7.15
CA MET A 184 10.51 -9.19 -6.37
C MET A 184 11.85 -8.53 -6.01
N ASP A 185 12.03 -7.26 -6.35
CA ASP A 185 13.27 -6.51 -6.11
C ASP A 185 14.51 -7.24 -6.65
N CYS A 186 14.37 -7.89 -7.80
CA CYS A 186 15.47 -8.49 -8.53
C CYS A 186 15.75 -7.65 -9.77
N GLY A 187 17.02 -7.32 -9.99
CA GLY A 187 17.44 -6.66 -11.24
C GLY A 187 16.97 -7.44 -12.48
N PRO A 188 17.11 -6.92 -13.69
CA PRO A 188 16.66 -7.56 -14.93
C PRO A 188 17.41 -8.86 -15.17
N PHE A 189 17.12 -9.89 -14.38
CA PHE A 189 17.57 -11.24 -14.63
C PHE A 189 16.65 -11.88 -15.67
N ASN A 190 17.26 -12.52 -16.65
CA ASN A 190 16.57 -13.43 -17.56
C ASN A 190 15.94 -14.57 -16.74
N LEU A 191 14.68 -14.37 -16.33
CA LEU A 191 13.84 -15.43 -15.80
C LEU A 191 13.45 -16.35 -16.98
N THR A 192 14.33 -17.25 -17.34
CA THR A 192 13.97 -18.40 -18.16
C THR A 192 13.21 -19.36 -17.25
N LEU A 193 11.88 -19.23 -17.24
CA LEU A 193 11.02 -20.21 -16.60
C LEU A 193 10.96 -21.46 -17.48
N GLU A 194 11.86 -22.41 -17.26
CA GLU A 194 11.88 -23.72 -17.92
C GLU A 194 11.06 -24.78 -17.17
N THR A 195 10.10 -24.45 -16.33
CA THR A 195 9.28 -25.47 -15.67
C THR A 195 7.78 -25.15 -15.71
N PRO A 196 6.95 -26.08 -16.24
CA PRO A 196 5.51 -25.99 -16.03
C PRO A 196 5.26 -26.23 -14.53
N LEU A 197 4.61 -25.28 -13.88
CA LEU A 197 4.09 -25.43 -12.53
C LEU A 197 2.98 -26.48 -12.55
N VAL A 198 3.34 -27.75 -12.38
CA VAL A 198 2.40 -28.83 -12.16
C VAL A 198 1.94 -28.73 -10.70
N GLY A 199 0.63 -28.54 -10.55
CA GLY A 199 -0.03 -28.27 -9.27
C GLY A 199 0.28 -29.29 -8.18
N HIS A 200 0.83 -28.81 -7.10
CA HIS A 200 0.65 -29.38 -5.78
C HIS A 200 0.05 -28.31 -4.85
N ARG A 201 -1.23 -28.50 -4.55
CA ARG A 201 -1.89 -27.78 -3.46
C ARG A 201 -1.24 -28.22 -2.14
N SER A 202 -0.22 -27.51 -1.70
CA SER A 202 0.20 -27.55 -0.30
C SER A 202 -0.36 -26.31 0.40
N LYS A 203 -1.26 -26.56 1.37
CA LYS A 203 -1.73 -25.55 2.31
C LYS A 203 -0.56 -25.08 3.17
N LEU A 204 0.17 -24.07 2.73
CA LEU A 204 1.04 -23.30 3.61
C LEU A 204 0.13 -22.38 4.44
N ARG A 205 -0.40 -22.92 5.54
CA ARG A 205 -0.91 -22.08 6.63
C ARG A 205 0.28 -21.32 7.20
N ARG A 206 0.17 -20.01 7.28
CA ARG A 206 1.00 -19.21 8.20
C ARG A 206 0.78 -19.80 9.59
N GLN A 207 1.75 -20.52 10.11
CA GLN A 207 1.85 -20.83 11.53
C GLN A 207 2.78 -19.77 12.12
N TRP A 208 2.18 -18.88 12.86
CA TRP A 208 2.83 -18.08 13.90
C TRP A 208 2.13 -18.36 15.22
#